data_c1be6f0f9fa396555014dc48ef6c448c
#
_entry.id   c1be6f0f9fa396555014dc48ef6c448c
#
_cell.length_a   1.000
_cell.length_b   1.000
_cell.length_c   1.000
_cell.angle_alpha   90.00
_cell.angle_beta   90.00
_cell.angle_gamma   90.00
#
_symmetry.space_group_name_H-M   'P 1'
#
loop_
_entity.id
_entity.type
_entity.pdbx_description
1 polymer ?
#
loop_
_entity_poly.entity_id
_entity_poly.type
_entity_poly.pdbx_seq_one_letter_code
_entity_poly.pdbx_strand_id
1 'polypeptide(L)'
;AAPQRFGDVLYPAHGMETRRKVNVVGAINGGGFDMSNGRPSGALVLDGTVIQSANSTTFWVDKDNVAHITDGTEYNQAVADGHVSEAISSFGDILSDGKAYTGLDNSTRTSRTAVGIKQDGSVVLFMVDGRQSPYSTGMTMAELAAAMEKLGCERAINLDGGGSSTFATQREVDVVSEVDPNGKSAGLTLRCRPSDGYERRVSNTLMVLSSAKATGEFDHAVLMPNNEIYTPGSTVAFKASGVDGGGFPMNIPAGASWSLTKGAALGSINAQTGVFT
;
A
#
# COMPACT_ATOMS: atom_id res chain seq x y z
N ALA A 1 0.47 -11.08 19.87
CA ALA A 1 -0.46 -9.97 19.98
C ALA A 1 -1.83 -10.41 19.45
N ALA A 2 -2.93 -9.90 19.98
CA ALA A 2 -4.25 -10.19 19.42
C ALA A 2 -4.39 -9.54 18.04
N PRO A 3 -5.12 -10.14 17.06
CA PRO A 3 -5.37 -9.52 15.77
C PRO A 3 -6.03 -8.15 15.92
N GLN A 4 -5.55 -7.18 15.19
CA GLN A 4 -6.05 -5.80 15.22
C GLN A 4 -6.74 -5.47 13.91
N ARG A 5 -7.79 -4.62 13.94
CA ARG A 5 -8.35 -4.04 12.71
C ARG A 5 -7.33 -3.10 12.10
N PHE A 6 -7.39 -2.90 10.78
CA PHE A 6 -6.50 -1.97 10.10
C PHE A 6 -6.62 -0.56 10.67
N GLY A 7 -7.84 -0.13 11.02
CA GLY A 7 -8.06 1.10 11.77
C GLY A 7 -7.41 1.10 13.17
N ASP A 8 -7.33 -0.05 13.84
CA ASP A 8 -6.62 -0.19 15.11
C ASP A 8 -5.09 -0.15 14.93
N VAL A 9 -4.58 -0.52 13.74
CA VAL A 9 -3.16 -0.43 13.37
C VAL A 9 -2.73 1.02 13.15
N LEU A 10 -3.64 1.91 12.80
CA LEU A 10 -3.36 3.34 12.73
C LEU A 10 -2.94 3.95 14.08
N TYR A 11 -3.38 3.37 15.21
CA TYR A 11 -2.90 3.77 16.54
C TYR A 11 -1.42 3.47 16.78
N PRO A 12 -0.91 2.25 16.47
CA PRO A 12 0.53 2.01 16.47
C PRO A 12 1.28 2.92 15.50
N ALA A 13 0.73 3.20 14.31
CA ALA A 13 1.31 4.14 13.35
C ALA A 13 1.46 5.54 13.96
N HIS A 14 0.41 6.09 14.57
CA HIS A 14 0.48 7.37 15.27
C HIS A 14 1.48 7.34 16.44
N GLY A 15 1.55 6.25 17.18
CA GLY A 15 2.56 6.05 18.22
C GLY A 15 3.99 6.00 17.67
N MET A 16 4.19 5.44 16.45
CA MET A 16 5.48 5.46 15.75
C MET A 16 5.81 6.85 15.24
N GLU A 17 4.85 7.58 14.64
CA GLU A 17 5.03 8.96 14.22
C GLU A 17 5.53 9.84 15.39
N THR A 18 4.88 9.71 16.55
CA THR A 18 5.26 10.49 17.73
C THR A 18 6.63 10.09 18.27
N ARG A 19 6.92 8.79 18.33
CA ARG A 19 8.19 8.28 18.88
C ARG A 19 9.38 8.47 17.95
N ARG A 20 9.19 8.20 16.64
CA ARG A 20 10.26 8.25 15.64
C ARG A 20 10.34 9.58 14.89
N LYS A 21 9.37 10.48 15.08
CA LYS A 21 9.24 11.75 14.34
C LYS A 21 9.20 11.54 12.81
N VAL A 22 8.48 10.52 12.38
CA VAL A 22 8.27 10.15 10.98
C VAL A 22 6.78 10.10 10.67
N ASN A 23 6.41 10.34 9.41
CA ASN A 23 5.04 10.19 8.94
C ASN A 23 4.82 8.78 8.40
N VAL A 24 3.68 8.17 8.69
CA VAL A 24 3.22 6.96 8.00
C VAL A 24 2.45 7.38 6.76
N VAL A 25 3.02 7.14 5.58
CA VAL A 25 2.44 7.58 4.29
C VAL A 25 1.67 6.48 3.57
N GLY A 26 1.83 5.24 4.00
CA GLY A 26 1.11 4.10 3.46
C GLY A 26 1.19 2.89 4.37
N ALA A 27 0.24 1.98 4.24
CA ALA A 27 0.24 0.71 4.94
C ALA A 27 -0.52 -0.36 4.14
N ILE A 28 -0.03 -1.59 4.20
CA ILE A 28 -0.64 -2.75 3.55
C ILE A 28 -0.66 -3.90 4.56
N ASN A 29 -1.64 -4.81 4.47
CA ASN A 29 -1.65 -5.99 5.32
C ASN A 29 -0.39 -6.83 5.09
N GLY A 30 0.05 -7.49 6.11
CA GLY A 30 1.25 -8.32 6.08
C GLY A 30 1.00 -9.79 5.77
N GLY A 31 1.80 -10.65 6.40
CA GLY A 31 1.73 -12.10 6.25
C GLY A 31 0.55 -12.74 6.96
N GLY A 32 0.30 -14.01 6.60
CA GLY A 32 -0.74 -14.82 7.20
C GLY A 32 -0.53 -15.05 8.70
N PHE A 33 -1.61 -15.38 9.38
CA PHE A 33 -1.62 -15.59 10.83
C PHE A 33 -2.73 -16.57 11.25
N ASP A 34 -2.57 -17.12 12.42
CA ASP A 34 -3.63 -17.91 13.06
C ASP A 34 -4.74 -16.97 13.59
N MET A 35 -5.91 -17.06 13.00
CA MET A 35 -7.06 -16.22 13.36
C MET A 35 -7.57 -16.42 14.80
N SER A 36 -7.24 -17.55 15.43
CA SER A 36 -7.70 -17.85 16.79
C SER A 36 -6.88 -17.12 17.86
N ASN A 37 -5.59 -16.86 17.61
CA ASN A 37 -4.67 -16.33 18.61
C ASN A 37 -3.79 -15.17 18.09
N GLY A 38 -3.84 -14.85 16.79
CA GLY A 38 -3.09 -13.77 16.18
C GLY A 38 -1.61 -14.07 15.94
N ARG A 39 -1.16 -15.33 16.09
CA ARG A 39 0.23 -15.69 15.87
C ARG A 39 0.59 -15.62 14.38
N PRO A 40 1.65 -14.88 13.97
CA PRO A 40 2.11 -14.88 12.58
C PRO A 40 2.47 -16.30 12.10
N SER A 41 2.11 -16.63 10.87
CA SER A 41 2.45 -17.92 10.25
C SER A 41 3.86 -17.93 9.66
N GLY A 42 4.40 -16.75 9.33
CA GLY A 42 5.73 -16.57 8.77
C GLY A 42 6.67 -15.81 9.71
N ALA A 43 7.87 -15.49 9.23
CA ALA A 43 8.82 -14.66 9.96
C ALA A 43 8.23 -13.27 10.22
N LEU A 44 8.51 -12.73 11.41
CA LEU A 44 8.21 -11.36 11.79
C LEU A 44 9.34 -10.84 12.68
N VAL A 45 9.98 -9.75 12.24
CA VAL A 45 10.97 -8.98 13.01
C VAL A 45 10.48 -7.54 13.09
N LEU A 46 10.57 -6.96 14.27
CA LEU A 46 10.22 -5.56 14.55
C LEU A 46 11.36 -4.90 15.31
N ASP A 47 11.90 -3.82 14.78
CA ASP A 47 13.04 -3.09 15.39
C ASP A 47 14.22 -4.03 15.77
N GLY A 48 14.58 -4.97 14.90
CA GLY A 48 15.61 -5.97 15.13
C GLY A 48 15.23 -7.06 16.14
N THR A 49 14.02 -7.02 16.70
CA THR A 49 13.52 -8.05 17.64
C THR A 49 12.76 -9.11 16.87
N VAL A 50 13.23 -10.37 16.97
CA VAL A 50 12.56 -11.53 16.35
C VAL A 50 11.29 -11.86 17.17
N ILE A 51 10.12 -11.61 16.56
CA ILE A 51 8.83 -11.95 17.15
C ILE A 51 8.42 -13.37 16.76
N GLN A 52 8.67 -13.75 15.50
CA GLN A 52 8.41 -15.08 14.98
C GLN A 52 9.52 -15.44 13.98
N SER A 53 10.08 -16.65 14.15
CA SER A 53 11.06 -17.22 13.21
C SER A 53 10.35 -18.08 12.17
N ALA A 54 10.87 -18.09 10.95
CA ALA A 54 10.49 -19.03 9.90
C ALA A 54 11.66 -19.27 8.94
N ASN A 55 11.67 -20.45 8.31
CA ASN A 55 12.63 -20.78 7.26
C ASN A 55 11.91 -20.74 5.90
N SER A 56 11.58 -19.54 5.45
CA SER A 56 10.85 -19.31 4.22
C SER A 56 11.37 -18.03 3.55
N THR A 57 11.08 -17.87 2.27
CA THR A 57 11.37 -16.61 1.58
C THR A 57 10.72 -15.45 2.32
N THR A 58 11.52 -14.43 2.60
CA THR A 58 11.19 -13.34 3.49
C THR A 58 11.52 -12.01 2.83
N PHE A 59 10.60 -11.05 2.90
CA PHE A 59 10.89 -9.64 2.68
C PHE A 59 11.46 -9.07 3.98
N TRP A 60 12.60 -8.43 3.92
CA TRP A 60 13.22 -7.80 5.08
C TRP A 60 13.98 -6.53 4.71
N VAL A 61 14.16 -5.67 5.68
CA VAL A 61 14.87 -4.39 5.56
C VAL A 61 16.03 -4.43 6.54
N ASP A 62 17.21 -4.06 6.06
CA ASP A 62 18.39 -3.98 6.90
C ASP A 62 18.47 -2.66 7.71
N LYS A 63 19.55 -2.50 8.47
CA LYS A 63 19.79 -1.31 9.29
C LYS A 63 20.13 -0.06 8.48
N ASP A 64 20.47 -0.23 7.20
CA ASP A 64 20.76 0.86 6.25
C ASP A 64 19.52 1.23 5.41
N ASN A 65 18.35 0.68 5.76
CA ASN A 65 17.08 0.84 5.04
C ASN A 65 17.07 0.25 3.62
N VAL A 66 17.93 -0.72 3.33
CA VAL A 66 17.89 -1.45 2.07
C VAL A 66 16.91 -2.62 2.19
N ALA A 67 16.05 -2.77 1.20
CA ALA A 67 15.06 -3.85 1.16
C ALA A 67 15.60 -5.09 0.43
N HIS A 68 15.28 -6.26 0.96
CA HIS A 68 15.72 -7.57 0.47
C HIS A 68 14.52 -8.52 0.39
N ILE A 69 14.56 -9.44 -0.58
CA ILE A 69 13.73 -10.66 -0.62
C ILE A 69 14.68 -11.82 -0.84
N THR A 70 14.87 -12.67 0.18
CA THR A 70 15.82 -13.78 0.13
C THR A 70 15.16 -15.07 0.61
N ASP A 71 15.75 -16.21 0.27
CA ASP A 71 15.31 -17.49 0.80
C ASP A 71 15.52 -17.56 2.33
N GLY A 72 14.94 -18.60 2.94
CA GLY A 72 15.02 -18.76 4.38
C GLY A 72 16.42 -18.97 4.94
N THR A 73 17.34 -19.50 4.15
CA THR A 73 18.74 -19.74 4.59
C THR A 73 19.48 -18.42 4.69
N GLU A 74 19.44 -17.62 3.64
CA GLU A 74 20.09 -16.32 3.58
C GLU A 74 19.46 -15.35 4.60
N TYR A 75 18.11 -15.33 4.70
CA TYR A 75 17.41 -14.54 5.70
C TYR A 75 17.82 -14.91 7.14
N ASN A 76 17.85 -16.20 7.48
CA ASN A 76 18.23 -16.65 8.82
C ASN A 76 19.69 -16.32 9.16
N GLN A 77 20.59 -16.34 8.15
CA GLN A 77 21.96 -15.88 8.34
C GLN A 77 22.00 -14.37 8.63
N ALA A 78 21.24 -13.56 7.87
CA ALA A 78 21.15 -12.10 8.11
C ALA A 78 20.60 -11.77 9.50
N VAL A 79 19.64 -12.57 10.00
CA VAL A 79 19.14 -12.44 11.38
C VAL A 79 20.24 -12.77 12.40
N ALA A 80 20.96 -13.88 12.21
CA ALA A 80 22.04 -14.30 13.11
C ALA A 80 23.18 -13.27 13.18
N ASP A 81 23.46 -12.61 12.06
CA ASP A 81 24.48 -11.56 11.94
C ASP A 81 23.98 -10.19 12.46
N GLY A 82 22.70 -10.11 12.86
CA GLY A 82 22.09 -8.90 13.39
C GLY A 82 21.89 -7.79 12.36
N HIS A 83 21.78 -8.13 11.08
CA HIS A 83 21.57 -7.17 9.99
C HIS A 83 20.09 -6.77 9.83
N VAL A 84 19.16 -7.65 10.18
CA VAL A 84 17.73 -7.43 9.96
C VAL A 84 17.16 -6.42 10.94
N SER A 85 16.53 -5.37 10.43
CA SER A 85 15.76 -4.39 11.19
C SER A 85 14.28 -4.75 11.24
N GLU A 86 13.69 -4.99 10.07
CA GLU A 86 12.27 -5.33 9.90
C GLU A 86 12.17 -6.54 8.98
N ALA A 87 11.25 -7.46 9.23
CA ALA A 87 11.02 -8.59 8.35
C ALA A 87 9.59 -9.10 8.39
N ILE A 88 9.13 -9.60 7.26
CA ILE A 88 7.85 -10.25 7.10
C ILE A 88 7.93 -11.36 6.05
N SER A 89 7.38 -12.52 6.35
CA SER A 89 7.16 -13.56 5.35
C SER A 89 5.72 -14.08 5.37
N SER A 90 5.34 -14.78 4.31
CA SER A 90 4.00 -15.30 4.15
C SER A 90 4.00 -16.57 3.27
N PHE A 91 3.13 -16.63 2.26
CA PHE A 91 2.79 -17.83 1.50
C PHE A 91 3.77 -18.15 0.34
N GLY A 92 4.91 -17.48 0.27
CA GLY A 92 6.02 -17.87 -0.60
C GLY A 92 6.26 -16.97 -1.79
N ASP A 93 7.31 -17.35 -2.52
CA ASP A 93 7.78 -16.69 -3.74
C ASP A 93 6.75 -16.81 -4.87
N ILE A 94 6.62 -15.74 -5.62
CA ILE A 94 5.83 -15.71 -6.85
C ILE A 94 6.66 -15.26 -8.05
N LEU A 95 7.82 -14.62 -7.82
CA LEU A 95 8.69 -14.09 -8.86
C LEU A 95 10.14 -14.05 -8.41
N SER A 96 11.05 -14.51 -9.25
CA SER A 96 12.51 -14.42 -9.07
C SER A 96 13.20 -14.09 -10.39
N ASP A 97 14.31 -13.37 -10.33
CA ASP A 97 15.11 -12.96 -11.47
C ASP A 97 14.28 -12.26 -12.58
N GLY A 98 13.32 -11.44 -12.15
CA GLY A 98 12.42 -10.72 -13.04
C GLY A 98 11.40 -11.60 -13.77
N LYS A 99 11.22 -12.88 -13.35
CA LYS A 99 10.33 -13.85 -13.98
C LYS A 99 9.35 -14.48 -13.01
N ALA A 100 8.09 -14.50 -13.39
CA ALA A 100 7.06 -15.22 -12.65
C ALA A 100 7.34 -16.72 -12.62
N TYR A 101 7.13 -17.34 -11.46
CA TYR A 101 7.25 -18.80 -11.36
C TYR A 101 6.20 -19.53 -12.21
N THR A 102 6.61 -20.64 -12.79
CA THR A 102 5.69 -21.57 -13.48
C THR A 102 4.97 -22.47 -12.48
N GLY A 103 3.76 -22.90 -12.81
CA GLY A 103 2.99 -23.84 -11.98
C GLY A 103 2.27 -23.20 -10.80
N LEU A 104 2.26 -21.88 -10.70
CA LEU A 104 1.42 -21.18 -9.72
C LEU A 104 -0.08 -21.44 -9.97
N ASP A 105 -0.89 -21.43 -8.89
CA ASP A 105 -2.34 -21.62 -9.02
C ASP A 105 -2.94 -20.58 -9.98
N ASN A 106 -3.61 -21.08 -11.01
CA ASN A 106 -4.30 -20.29 -12.03
C ASN A 106 -5.82 -20.54 -12.04
N SER A 107 -6.37 -21.04 -10.96
CA SER A 107 -7.79 -21.36 -10.83
C SER A 107 -8.53 -20.52 -9.82
N THR A 108 -7.92 -20.29 -8.67
CA THR A 108 -8.56 -19.64 -7.52
C THR A 108 -8.37 -18.11 -7.56
N ARG A 109 -9.45 -17.40 -7.90
CA ARG A 109 -9.49 -15.94 -7.85
C ARG A 109 -9.88 -15.44 -6.47
N THR A 110 -9.13 -14.47 -5.97
CA THR A 110 -9.41 -13.80 -4.69
C THR A 110 -8.73 -12.43 -4.65
N SER A 111 -9.04 -11.60 -3.67
CA SER A 111 -8.20 -10.45 -3.34
C SER A 111 -6.80 -10.94 -2.97
N ARG A 112 -5.78 -10.23 -3.46
CA ARG A 112 -4.37 -10.61 -3.30
C ARG A 112 -3.58 -9.42 -2.80
N THR A 113 -2.51 -9.72 -2.08
CA THR A 113 -1.53 -8.74 -1.61
C THR A 113 -0.13 -9.27 -1.88
N ALA A 114 0.76 -8.42 -2.36
CA ALA A 114 2.15 -8.77 -2.63
C ALA A 114 3.09 -7.62 -2.29
N VAL A 115 4.34 -7.97 -2.01
CA VAL A 115 5.46 -7.05 -1.98
C VAL A 115 6.54 -7.53 -2.94
N GLY A 116 7.16 -6.61 -3.67
CA GLY A 116 8.26 -6.90 -4.59
C GLY A 116 9.33 -5.85 -4.54
N ILE A 117 10.49 -6.17 -5.10
CA ILE A 117 11.65 -5.28 -5.21
C ILE A 117 12.07 -5.23 -6.68
N LYS A 118 12.31 -4.03 -7.20
CA LYS A 118 12.85 -3.79 -8.53
C LYS A 118 14.37 -3.80 -8.52
N GLN A 119 14.97 -3.85 -9.70
CA GLN A 119 16.44 -3.81 -9.87
C GLN A 119 17.09 -2.55 -9.29
N ASP A 120 16.38 -1.42 -9.27
CA ASP A 120 16.85 -0.16 -8.69
C ASP A 120 16.66 -0.09 -7.16
N GLY A 121 16.21 -1.17 -6.52
CA GLY A 121 15.91 -1.24 -5.09
C GLY A 121 14.54 -0.69 -4.69
N SER A 122 13.76 -0.16 -5.63
CA SER A 122 12.40 0.34 -5.33
C SER A 122 11.49 -0.80 -4.88
N VAL A 123 10.75 -0.57 -3.79
CA VAL A 123 9.77 -1.51 -3.26
C VAL A 123 8.40 -1.26 -3.90
N VAL A 124 7.77 -2.32 -4.37
CA VAL A 124 6.41 -2.32 -4.90
C VAL A 124 5.48 -2.98 -3.90
N LEU A 125 4.51 -2.23 -3.41
CA LEU A 125 3.38 -2.75 -2.64
C LEU A 125 2.19 -2.89 -3.59
N PHE A 126 1.64 -4.08 -3.70
CA PHE A 126 0.57 -4.39 -4.63
C PHE A 126 -0.61 -5.03 -3.91
N MET A 127 -1.80 -4.55 -4.23
CA MET A 127 -3.04 -5.13 -3.73
C MET A 127 -4.10 -5.09 -4.83
N VAL A 128 -4.92 -6.13 -4.92
CA VAL A 128 -6.09 -6.18 -5.78
C VAL A 128 -7.31 -6.61 -4.99
N ASP A 129 -8.41 -5.87 -5.16
CA ASP A 129 -9.71 -6.25 -4.63
C ASP A 129 -10.20 -7.55 -5.28
N GLY A 130 -11.02 -8.32 -4.55
CA GLY A 130 -11.54 -9.58 -5.07
C GLY A 130 -12.75 -10.09 -4.30
N ARG A 131 -13.31 -11.21 -4.76
CA ARG A 131 -14.52 -11.85 -4.18
C ARG A 131 -15.77 -10.96 -4.21
N GLN A 132 -15.83 -9.95 -5.05
CA GLN A 132 -16.89 -8.94 -5.10
C GLN A 132 -17.41 -8.72 -6.53
N SER A 133 -17.86 -9.82 -7.20
CA SER A 133 -18.50 -9.71 -8.52
C SER A 133 -19.77 -8.83 -8.44
N PRO A 134 -20.06 -7.98 -9.43
CA PRO A 134 -19.29 -7.74 -10.67
C PRO A 134 -18.16 -6.72 -10.55
N TYR A 135 -17.92 -6.14 -9.38
CA TYR A 135 -16.89 -5.10 -9.16
C TYR A 135 -15.48 -5.65 -9.39
N SER A 136 -15.08 -6.68 -8.67
CA SER A 136 -13.82 -7.38 -8.84
C SER A 136 -13.90 -8.84 -8.38
N THR A 137 -13.45 -9.75 -9.23
CA THR A 137 -13.28 -11.17 -8.84
C THR A 137 -11.91 -11.43 -8.21
N GLY A 138 -10.97 -10.50 -8.36
CA GLY A 138 -9.59 -10.65 -7.93
C GLY A 138 -8.69 -11.34 -8.95
N MET A 139 -7.54 -11.78 -8.49
CA MET A 139 -6.50 -12.43 -9.29
C MET A 139 -6.24 -13.86 -8.82
N THR A 140 -5.84 -14.72 -9.76
CA THR A 140 -5.17 -16.00 -9.45
C THR A 140 -3.73 -15.72 -9.00
N MET A 141 -3.02 -16.72 -8.47
CA MET A 141 -1.61 -16.53 -8.08
C MET A 141 -0.72 -16.29 -9.31
N ALA A 142 -1.00 -16.97 -10.42
CA ALA A 142 -0.29 -16.77 -11.68
C ALA A 142 -0.48 -15.35 -12.23
N GLU A 143 -1.70 -14.79 -12.15
CA GLU A 143 -1.96 -13.41 -12.57
C GLU A 143 -1.30 -12.38 -11.65
N LEU A 144 -1.24 -12.63 -10.34
CA LEU A 144 -0.51 -11.79 -9.40
C LEU A 144 0.98 -11.74 -9.75
N ALA A 145 1.59 -12.90 -9.98
CA ALA A 145 3.00 -13.00 -10.37
C ALA A 145 3.28 -12.26 -11.70
N ALA A 146 2.43 -12.45 -12.70
CA ALA A 146 2.53 -11.74 -13.98
C ALA A 146 2.36 -10.22 -13.82
N ALA A 147 1.52 -9.76 -12.90
CA ALA A 147 1.38 -8.34 -12.59
C ALA A 147 2.67 -7.77 -11.97
N MET A 148 3.29 -8.48 -11.02
CA MET A 148 4.56 -8.06 -10.41
C MET A 148 5.71 -8.07 -11.42
N GLU A 149 5.78 -9.06 -12.34
CA GLU A 149 6.72 -9.08 -13.45
C GLU A 149 6.53 -7.85 -14.35
N LYS A 150 5.28 -7.54 -14.73
CA LYS A 150 4.95 -6.38 -15.58
C LYS A 150 5.28 -5.05 -14.91
N LEU A 151 5.24 -4.97 -13.58
CA LEU A 151 5.65 -3.79 -12.80
C LEU A 151 7.17 -3.65 -12.71
N GLY A 152 7.94 -4.61 -13.23
CA GLY A 152 9.40 -4.59 -13.27
C GLY A 152 10.06 -5.05 -11.98
N CYS A 153 9.38 -5.87 -11.18
CA CYS A 153 10.01 -6.48 -10.01
C CYS A 153 11.03 -7.55 -10.41
N GLU A 154 12.14 -7.61 -9.69
CA GLU A 154 13.14 -8.69 -9.78
C GLU A 154 12.77 -9.86 -8.85
N ARG A 155 12.24 -9.54 -7.68
CA ARG A 155 11.76 -10.50 -6.68
C ARG A 155 10.39 -10.07 -6.18
N ALA A 156 9.51 -11.01 -5.90
CA ALA A 156 8.23 -10.74 -5.23
C ALA A 156 7.72 -11.93 -4.43
N ILE A 157 7.08 -11.65 -3.31
CA ILE A 157 6.37 -12.63 -2.49
C ILE A 157 4.89 -12.28 -2.37
N ASN A 158 4.04 -13.31 -2.27
CA ASN A 158 2.64 -13.16 -1.91
C ASN A 158 2.50 -13.00 -0.40
N LEU A 159 1.79 -11.97 0.03
CA LEU A 159 1.37 -11.76 1.41
C LEU A 159 0.00 -12.38 1.67
N ASP A 160 -0.61 -12.14 2.85
CA ASP A 160 -1.95 -12.65 3.14
C ASP A 160 -2.99 -12.01 2.22
N GLY A 161 -3.96 -12.80 1.80
CA GLY A 161 -4.96 -12.46 0.82
C GLY A 161 -6.40 -12.54 1.37
N GLY A 162 -7.35 -12.57 0.45
CA GLY A 162 -8.76 -12.69 0.81
C GLY A 162 -9.25 -11.53 1.67
N GLY A 163 -9.93 -11.84 2.78
CA GLY A 163 -10.45 -10.83 3.68
C GLY A 163 -9.39 -9.99 4.39
N SER A 164 -8.12 -10.43 4.42
CA SER A 164 -7.01 -9.66 5.00
C SER A 164 -6.49 -8.57 4.07
N SER A 165 -6.71 -8.70 2.74
CA SER A 165 -6.22 -7.73 1.77
C SER A 165 -6.75 -6.33 2.06
N THR A 166 -5.86 -5.44 2.45
CA THR A 166 -6.17 -4.06 2.85
C THR A 166 -5.00 -3.16 2.50
N PHE A 167 -5.29 -2.01 1.90
CA PHE A 167 -4.29 -1.02 1.53
C PHE A 167 -4.79 0.38 1.87
N ALA A 168 -3.97 1.16 2.53
CA ALA A 168 -4.27 2.55 2.85
C ALA A 168 -3.06 3.43 2.55
N THR A 169 -3.32 4.65 2.10
CA THR A 169 -2.29 5.66 1.86
C THR A 169 -2.71 7.00 2.44
N GLN A 170 -1.75 7.84 2.74
CA GLN A 170 -2.02 9.24 3.01
C GLN A 170 -2.71 9.85 1.79
N ARG A 171 -3.78 10.63 2.01
CA ARG A 171 -4.37 11.43 0.96
C ARG A 171 -3.60 12.72 0.82
N GLU A 172 -3.12 12.98 -0.37
CA GLU A 172 -2.50 14.26 -0.71
C GLU A 172 -3.50 15.44 -0.62
N VAL A 173 -4.81 15.14 -0.59
CA VAL A 173 -5.88 16.14 -0.74
C VAL A 173 -6.64 16.47 0.54
N ASP A 174 -6.66 15.57 1.53
CA ASP A 174 -7.61 15.68 2.65
C ASP A 174 -6.97 15.56 4.04
N VAL A 175 -5.69 15.74 4.15
CA VAL A 175 -4.95 15.57 5.42
C VAL A 175 -5.49 16.44 6.57
N VAL A 176 -6.25 17.48 6.24
CA VAL A 176 -6.79 18.43 7.26
C VAL A 176 -8.27 18.21 7.53
N SER A 177 -9.04 17.58 6.63
CA SER A 177 -10.50 17.52 6.76
C SER A 177 -11.07 16.17 7.24
N GLU A 178 -10.29 15.12 7.20
CA GLU A 178 -10.69 13.79 7.66
C GLU A 178 -9.91 13.30 8.90
N VAL A 179 -9.44 14.19 9.71
CA VAL A 179 -9.06 13.85 11.08
C VAL A 179 -10.31 13.29 11.73
N ASP A 180 -10.27 12.01 12.16
CA ASP A 180 -11.26 11.47 13.08
C ASP A 180 -11.59 12.56 14.10
N PRO A 181 -12.87 12.93 14.30
CA PRO A 181 -13.27 13.96 15.25
C PRO A 181 -12.68 13.77 16.66
N ASN A 182 -12.10 12.59 16.93
CA ASN A 182 -11.35 12.30 18.14
C ASN A 182 -9.83 12.52 18.01
N GLY A 183 -9.34 13.06 16.91
CA GLY A 183 -7.92 13.38 16.70
C GLY A 183 -6.97 12.19 16.61
N LYS A 184 -7.47 11.02 16.20
CA LYS A 184 -6.77 9.74 16.36
C LYS A 184 -6.40 9.02 15.06
N SER A 185 -6.64 9.58 13.87
CA SER A 185 -6.23 8.95 12.63
C SER A 185 -4.85 9.45 12.19
N ALA A 186 -4.01 8.56 11.68
CA ALA A 186 -2.73 8.90 11.08
C ALA A 186 -2.88 9.54 9.69
N GLY A 187 -4.06 10.03 9.33
CA GLY A 187 -4.34 10.61 8.02
C GLY A 187 -4.36 9.61 6.85
N LEU A 188 -4.33 8.31 7.12
CA LEU A 188 -4.43 7.29 6.08
C LEU A 188 -5.87 7.06 5.65
N THR A 189 -6.06 6.89 4.36
CA THR A 189 -7.34 6.57 3.74
C THR A 189 -7.27 5.21 3.07
N LEU A 190 -8.32 4.42 3.27
CA LEU A 190 -8.49 3.14 2.63
C LEU A 190 -8.56 3.30 1.10
N ARG A 191 -7.75 2.51 0.37
CA ARG A 191 -7.65 2.52 -1.10
C ARG A 191 -8.24 1.28 -1.75
N CYS A 192 -8.94 0.47 -0.99
CA CYS A 192 -9.48 -0.82 -1.41
C CYS A 192 -10.89 -1.00 -0.85
N ARG A 193 -11.55 -2.03 -1.36
CA ARG A 193 -12.81 -2.55 -0.79
C ARG A 193 -12.54 -3.90 -0.15
N PRO A 194 -12.43 -3.97 1.19
CA PRO A 194 -12.21 -5.24 1.87
C PRO A 194 -13.29 -6.27 1.52
N SER A 195 -12.88 -7.49 1.13
CA SER A 195 -13.82 -8.51 0.63
C SER A 195 -14.77 -9.05 1.69
N ASP A 196 -14.49 -8.82 2.97
CA ASP A 196 -15.39 -9.15 4.08
C ASP A 196 -16.46 -8.07 4.33
N GLY A 197 -16.44 -6.96 3.55
CA GLY A 197 -17.31 -5.81 3.74
C GLY A 197 -16.85 -4.86 4.86
N TYR A 198 -15.79 -5.21 5.56
CA TYR A 198 -15.13 -4.42 6.61
C TYR A 198 -13.65 -4.82 6.68
N GLU A 199 -12.83 -3.97 7.30
CA GLU A 199 -11.42 -4.25 7.53
C GLU A 199 -11.24 -5.42 8.52
N ARG A 200 -10.62 -6.50 8.06
CA ARG A 200 -10.29 -7.63 8.92
C ARG A 200 -9.19 -7.23 9.91
N ARG A 201 -9.30 -7.71 11.15
CA ARG A 201 -8.20 -7.66 12.09
C ARG A 201 -7.05 -8.55 11.61
N VAL A 202 -5.87 -7.98 11.46
CA VAL A 202 -4.65 -8.68 11.03
C VAL A 202 -3.59 -8.61 12.13
N SER A 203 -2.67 -9.56 12.15
CA SER A 203 -1.64 -9.61 13.19
C SER A 203 -0.43 -8.73 12.91
N ASN A 204 -0.20 -8.41 11.66
CA ASN A 204 0.95 -7.65 11.21
C ASN A 204 0.64 -6.87 9.92
N THR A 205 1.39 -5.80 9.70
CA THR A 205 1.27 -4.91 8.55
C THR A 205 2.65 -4.45 8.12
N LEU A 206 2.80 -4.12 6.85
CA LEU A 206 3.94 -3.41 6.31
C LEU A 206 3.57 -1.93 6.16
N MET A 207 4.31 -1.05 6.82
CA MET A 207 4.08 0.40 6.80
C MET A 207 5.21 1.09 6.04
N VAL A 208 4.85 2.10 5.25
CA VAL A 208 5.80 2.99 4.59
C VAL A 208 5.93 4.25 5.43
N LEU A 209 7.15 4.52 5.90
CA LEU A 209 7.48 5.66 6.72
C LEU A 209 8.20 6.72 5.88
N SER A 210 7.90 7.98 6.08
CA SER A 210 8.61 9.10 5.46
C SER A 210 9.20 10.01 6.52
N SER A 211 10.47 10.34 6.36
CA SER A 211 11.16 11.40 7.13
C SER A 211 11.18 12.74 6.38
N ALA A 212 10.53 12.83 5.22
CA ALA A 212 10.41 14.06 4.46
C ALA A 212 9.78 15.17 5.31
N LYS A 213 10.19 16.41 5.04
CA LYS A 213 9.65 17.62 5.68
C LYS A 213 8.96 18.45 4.64
N ALA A 214 7.94 19.21 5.05
CA ALA A 214 7.31 20.19 4.19
C ALA A 214 8.36 21.17 3.64
N THR A 215 8.38 21.36 2.33
CA THR A 215 9.24 22.37 1.68
C THR A 215 8.56 23.72 1.63
N GLY A 216 7.21 23.74 1.64
CA GLY A 216 6.40 24.94 1.46
C GLY A 216 6.41 25.47 0.03
N GLU A 217 7.05 24.78 -0.92
CA GLU A 217 7.11 25.14 -2.33
C GLU A 217 6.21 24.21 -3.15
N PHE A 218 5.32 24.79 -3.95
CA PHE A 218 4.39 24.02 -4.78
C PHE A 218 5.17 23.16 -5.79
N ASP A 219 4.86 21.86 -5.80
CA ASP A 219 5.43 20.90 -6.73
C ASP A 219 4.39 20.48 -7.79
N HIS A 220 3.24 19.95 -7.35
CA HIS A 220 2.19 19.51 -8.26
C HIS A 220 0.79 19.63 -7.64
N ALA A 221 -0.23 19.41 -8.47
CA ALA A 221 -1.62 19.35 -8.05
C ALA A 221 -2.17 17.92 -8.15
N VAL A 222 -2.90 17.50 -7.13
CA VAL A 222 -3.69 16.27 -7.13
C VAL A 222 -5.13 16.61 -7.45
N LEU A 223 -5.70 15.89 -8.41
CA LEU A 223 -7.06 16.09 -8.89
C LEU A 223 -7.98 14.98 -8.39
N MET A 224 -9.15 15.35 -7.89
CA MET A 224 -10.18 14.40 -7.44
C MET A 224 -11.55 14.79 -8.02
N PRO A 225 -12.38 13.79 -8.37
CA PRO A 225 -12.10 12.36 -8.43
C PRO A 225 -11.08 12.02 -9.54
N ASN A 226 -10.35 10.93 -9.39
CA ASN A 226 -9.39 10.46 -10.39
C ASN A 226 -9.65 8.98 -10.74
N ASN A 227 -9.22 8.57 -11.95
CA ASN A 227 -9.36 7.19 -12.45
C ASN A 227 -10.79 6.63 -12.42
N GLU A 228 -11.79 7.51 -12.54
CA GLU A 228 -13.20 7.15 -12.54
C GLU A 228 -13.76 7.13 -13.97
N ILE A 229 -14.76 6.29 -14.20
CA ILE A 229 -15.50 6.21 -15.45
C ILE A 229 -16.92 6.71 -15.19
N TYR A 230 -17.37 7.67 -15.98
CA TYR A 230 -18.69 8.27 -15.86
C TYR A 230 -19.56 7.92 -17.06
N THR A 231 -20.87 7.81 -16.86
CA THR A 231 -21.83 7.61 -17.94
C THR A 231 -22.01 8.90 -18.75
N PRO A 232 -22.31 8.81 -20.06
CA PRO A 232 -22.63 9.98 -20.86
C PRO A 232 -23.75 10.82 -20.23
N GLY A 233 -23.58 12.14 -20.22
CA GLY A 233 -24.52 13.09 -19.58
C GLY A 233 -24.27 13.33 -18.09
N SER A 234 -23.27 12.69 -17.48
CA SER A 234 -22.90 12.97 -16.08
C SER A 234 -22.26 14.36 -15.97
N THR A 235 -22.53 15.04 -14.86
CA THR A 235 -21.81 16.24 -14.45
C THR A 235 -20.85 15.88 -13.31
N VAL A 236 -19.58 16.26 -13.42
CA VAL A 236 -18.54 15.93 -12.44
C VAL A 236 -17.84 17.19 -11.96
N ALA A 237 -17.86 17.44 -10.66
CA ALA A 237 -17.11 18.54 -10.05
C ALA A 237 -15.74 18.04 -9.61
N PHE A 238 -14.69 18.43 -10.33
CA PHE A 238 -13.32 18.16 -9.95
C PHE A 238 -12.86 19.14 -8.86
N LYS A 239 -12.03 18.63 -7.95
CA LYS A 239 -11.31 19.42 -6.96
C LYS A 239 -9.81 19.24 -7.18
N ALA A 240 -9.02 20.26 -6.90
CA ALA A 240 -7.58 20.21 -6.93
C ALA A 240 -7.01 20.60 -5.56
N SER A 241 -5.97 19.92 -5.14
CA SER A 241 -5.17 20.29 -3.97
C SER A 241 -3.70 20.35 -4.37
N GLY A 242 -2.98 21.31 -3.84
CA GLY A 242 -1.54 21.42 -4.06
C GLY A 242 -0.77 20.46 -3.15
N VAL A 243 0.38 20.03 -3.65
CA VAL A 243 1.36 19.24 -2.90
C VAL A 243 2.71 19.92 -3.05
N ASP A 244 3.47 19.99 -1.97
CA ASP A 244 4.83 20.50 -1.98
C ASP A 244 5.86 19.43 -2.35
N GLY A 245 7.12 19.82 -2.57
CA GLY A 245 8.20 18.90 -2.92
C GLY A 245 8.55 17.86 -1.83
N GLY A 246 8.01 18.00 -0.63
CA GLY A 246 8.10 17.02 0.45
C GLY A 246 6.92 16.04 0.49
N GLY A 247 5.92 16.23 -0.37
CA GLY A 247 4.68 15.43 -0.39
C GLY A 247 3.62 15.94 0.59
N PHE A 248 3.72 17.15 1.12
CA PHE A 248 2.78 17.70 2.07
C PHE A 248 1.71 18.57 1.37
N PRO A 249 0.46 18.54 1.86
CA PRO A 249 -0.62 19.35 1.30
C PRO A 249 -0.34 20.84 1.43
N MET A 250 -0.68 21.58 0.39
CA MET A 250 -0.61 23.03 0.38
C MET A 250 -1.71 23.61 -0.53
N ASN A 251 -1.89 24.92 -0.46
CA ASN A 251 -2.83 25.60 -1.33
C ASN A 251 -2.35 25.59 -2.79
N ILE A 252 -3.30 25.46 -3.71
CA ILE A 252 -3.04 25.71 -5.14
C ILE A 252 -2.59 27.16 -5.32
N PRO A 253 -1.54 27.44 -6.12
CA PRO A 253 -1.10 28.79 -6.40
C PRO A 253 -2.23 29.65 -7.01
N ALA A 254 -2.27 30.93 -6.68
CA ALA A 254 -3.24 31.87 -7.22
C ALA A 254 -3.13 31.95 -8.78
N GLY A 255 -4.28 32.06 -9.43
CA GLY A 255 -4.35 32.13 -10.89
C GLY A 255 -4.41 30.77 -11.61
N ALA A 256 -4.45 29.66 -10.87
CA ALA A 256 -4.68 28.35 -11.46
C ALA A 256 -6.08 28.27 -12.12
N SER A 257 -6.16 27.55 -13.22
CA SER A 257 -7.42 27.33 -13.96
C SER A 257 -7.50 25.89 -14.48
N TRP A 258 -8.74 25.48 -14.78
CA TRP A 258 -9.01 24.15 -15.29
C TRP A 258 -9.02 24.14 -16.82
N SER A 259 -8.47 23.10 -17.40
CA SER A 259 -8.55 22.84 -18.86
C SER A 259 -8.54 21.35 -19.15
N LEU A 260 -9.07 20.96 -20.30
CA LEU A 260 -8.99 19.60 -20.83
C LEU A 260 -7.74 19.47 -21.70
N THR A 261 -6.87 18.53 -21.38
CA THR A 261 -5.70 18.20 -22.22
C THR A 261 -6.09 17.29 -23.37
N LYS A 262 -7.15 16.49 -23.21
CA LYS A 262 -7.73 15.58 -24.21
C LYS A 262 -9.22 15.45 -23.98
N GLY A 263 -9.97 15.04 -25.03
CA GLY A 263 -11.39 14.72 -24.89
C GLY A 263 -12.35 15.88 -25.01
N ALA A 264 -11.93 17.01 -25.58
CA ALA A 264 -12.81 18.17 -25.80
C ALA A 264 -14.08 17.87 -26.65
N ALA A 265 -14.07 16.77 -27.42
CA ALA A 265 -15.24 16.28 -28.13
C ALA A 265 -16.24 15.53 -27.23
N LEU A 266 -15.85 15.18 -26.00
CA LEU A 266 -16.66 14.41 -25.05
C LEU A 266 -17.35 15.29 -23.99
N GLY A 267 -16.98 16.57 -23.92
CA GLY A 267 -17.54 17.49 -22.94
C GLY A 267 -16.70 18.75 -22.76
N SER A 268 -17.09 19.59 -21.82
CA SER A 268 -16.39 20.82 -21.49
C SER A 268 -16.11 20.91 -20.00
N ILE A 269 -15.09 21.67 -19.61
CA ILE A 269 -14.79 21.96 -18.21
C ILE A 269 -14.85 23.46 -17.96
N ASN A 270 -15.50 23.86 -16.88
CA ASN A 270 -15.49 25.25 -16.44
C ASN A 270 -14.12 25.59 -15.87
N ALA A 271 -13.46 26.59 -16.45
CA ALA A 271 -12.08 26.97 -16.12
C ALA A 271 -11.90 27.46 -14.66
N GLN A 272 -12.93 27.97 -14.02
CA GLN A 272 -12.90 28.50 -12.66
C GLN A 272 -13.34 27.48 -11.61
N THR A 273 -14.36 26.69 -11.94
CA THR A 273 -15.02 25.81 -10.96
C THR A 273 -14.57 24.34 -11.03
N GLY A 274 -13.93 23.92 -12.13
CA GLY A 274 -13.57 22.52 -12.34
C GLY A 274 -14.77 21.59 -12.61
N VAL A 275 -15.94 22.16 -12.91
CA VAL A 275 -17.13 21.36 -13.26
C VAL A 275 -17.02 20.93 -14.72
N PHE A 276 -17.04 19.63 -14.96
CA PHE A 276 -17.12 19.00 -16.28
C PHE A 276 -18.57 18.61 -16.59
N THR A 277 -18.99 18.85 -17.83
CA THR A 277 -20.33 18.49 -18.35
C THR A 277 -20.23 17.93 -19.76
#